data_d9c22d1d005dc846e818ec7da2b0c34e
#
_entry.id   d9c22d1d005dc846e818ec7da2b0c34e
#
_cell.length_a   1.000
_cell.length_b   1.000
_cell.length_c   1.000
_cell.angle_alpha   90.00
_cell.angle_beta   90.00
_cell.angle_gamma   90.00
#
_symmetry.space_group_name_H-M   'P 1'
#
loop_
_entity.id
_entity.type
_entity.pdbx_description
1 polymer ?
#
loop_
_entity_poly.entity_id
_entity_poly.type
_entity_poly.pdbx_seq_one_letter_code
_entity_poly.pdbx_strand_id
1 'polypeptide(L)'
;MRCERICALARYVMADAVNPAVTASAQWFERTLDDSANKRLSVPEAFLAVDAILSIYANVAGGLVVHEKVIERHVREELPFMASENILMDAVKRGGNRQELHERIRVLSQEAGANVKDCGLSNNLIELIAADPAFSMLSR
;
A
#
# COMPACT_ATOMS: atom_id res chain seq x y z
N MET A 1 8.44 -2.05 -17.48
CA MET A 1 9.33 -3.05 -18.12
C MET A 1 10.28 -3.77 -17.16
N ARG A 2 11.12 -3.09 -16.35
CA ARG A 2 12.02 -3.80 -15.41
C ARG A 2 11.26 -4.58 -14.34
N CYS A 3 10.29 -3.96 -13.67
CA CYS A 3 9.45 -4.62 -12.67
C CYS A 3 8.63 -5.78 -13.26
N GLU A 4 8.12 -5.60 -14.46
CA GLU A 4 7.40 -6.66 -15.19
C GLU A 4 8.29 -7.88 -15.47
N ARG A 5 9.57 -7.64 -15.80
CA ARG A 5 10.56 -8.72 -15.96
C ARG A 5 10.82 -9.45 -14.65
N ILE A 6 10.95 -8.74 -13.53
CA ILE A 6 11.04 -9.34 -12.20
C ILE A 6 9.83 -10.26 -11.95
N CYS A 7 8.61 -9.77 -12.17
CA CYS A 7 7.39 -10.55 -11.97
C CYS A 7 7.32 -11.78 -12.89
N ALA A 8 7.78 -11.65 -14.13
CA ALA A 8 7.79 -12.76 -15.08
C ALA A 8 8.78 -13.88 -14.65
N LEU A 9 10.01 -13.49 -14.27
CA LEU A 9 11.01 -14.43 -13.77
C LEU A 9 10.60 -15.05 -12.44
N ALA A 10 9.98 -14.28 -11.55
CA ALA A 10 9.47 -14.80 -10.28
C ALA A 10 8.41 -15.89 -10.50
N ARG A 11 7.48 -15.69 -11.44
CA ARG A 11 6.49 -16.73 -11.79
C ARG A 11 7.15 -17.98 -12.34
N TYR A 12 8.20 -17.83 -13.14
CA TYR A 12 8.97 -18.95 -13.63
C TYR A 12 9.58 -19.76 -12.47
N VAL A 13 10.28 -19.10 -11.54
CA VAL A 13 10.89 -19.75 -10.37
C VAL A 13 9.84 -20.44 -9.48
N MET A 14 8.70 -19.77 -9.25
CA MET A 14 7.59 -20.36 -8.48
C MET A 14 7.03 -21.62 -9.14
N ALA A 15 6.90 -21.63 -10.46
CA ALA A 15 6.45 -22.81 -11.20
C ALA A 15 7.51 -23.94 -11.15
N ASP A 16 8.79 -23.59 -11.27
CA ASP A 16 9.90 -24.55 -11.20
C ASP A 16 10.04 -25.17 -9.80
N ALA A 17 9.64 -24.48 -8.73
CA ALA A 17 9.69 -24.98 -7.35
C ALA A 17 8.86 -26.27 -7.13
N VAL A 18 7.98 -26.62 -8.05
CA VAL A 18 7.23 -27.89 -8.02
C VAL A 18 8.09 -29.08 -8.44
N ASN A 19 9.14 -28.88 -9.24
CA ASN A 19 10.01 -29.92 -9.74
C ASN A 19 10.58 -30.86 -8.65
N PRO A 20 11.17 -30.35 -7.54
CA PRO A 20 11.69 -31.22 -6.48
C PRO A 20 10.59 -32.08 -5.83
N ALA A 21 9.38 -31.55 -5.68
CA ALA A 21 8.28 -32.31 -5.09
C ALA A 21 7.81 -33.43 -5.99
N VAL A 22 7.71 -33.18 -7.31
CA VAL A 22 7.38 -34.24 -8.31
C VAL A 22 8.45 -35.27 -8.36
N THR A 23 9.72 -34.87 -8.38
CA THR A 23 10.85 -35.80 -8.33
C THR A 23 10.81 -36.65 -7.07
N ALA A 24 10.61 -36.04 -5.90
CA ALA A 24 10.53 -36.77 -4.63
C ALA A 24 9.39 -37.80 -4.59
N SER A 25 8.27 -37.49 -5.25
CA SER A 25 7.12 -38.41 -5.30
C SER A 25 7.42 -39.74 -6.04
N ALA A 26 8.37 -39.73 -6.96
CA ALA A 26 8.80 -40.89 -7.70
C ALA A 26 10.00 -41.65 -7.04
N GLN A 27 10.63 -41.04 -6.05
CA GLN A 27 11.74 -41.62 -5.26
C GLN A 27 11.16 -42.34 -4.03
N TRP A 28 11.18 -43.65 -4.03
CA TRP A 28 10.59 -44.42 -2.91
C TRP A 28 11.52 -44.48 -1.70
N PHE A 29 12.17 -45.61 -1.45
CA PHE A 29 13.09 -45.77 -0.33
C PHE A 29 14.55 -45.53 -0.70
N GLU A 30 14.80 -45.42 -1.97
CA GLU A 30 16.14 -45.32 -2.56
C GLU A 30 16.09 -44.29 -3.70
N ARG A 31 17.13 -43.47 -3.77
CA ARG A 31 17.26 -42.47 -4.85
C ARG A 31 17.62 -43.21 -6.16
N THR A 32 16.90 -42.91 -7.22
CA THR A 32 17.21 -43.34 -8.58
C THR A 32 17.87 -42.20 -9.39
N LEU A 33 18.42 -42.50 -10.58
CA LEU A 33 19.05 -41.49 -11.44
C LEU A 33 18.07 -40.75 -12.35
N ASP A 34 16.78 -40.99 -12.27
CA ASP A 34 15.75 -40.34 -13.07
C ASP A 34 15.64 -38.83 -12.78
N ASP A 35 16.07 -38.37 -11.59
CA ASP A 35 16.17 -37.00 -11.23
C ASP A 35 17.30 -36.23 -11.93
N SER A 36 18.28 -36.95 -12.48
CA SER A 36 19.56 -36.36 -12.86
C SER A 36 19.48 -35.29 -13.94
N ALA A 37 18.69 -35.51 -15.00
CA ALA A 37 18.51 -34.53 -16.06
C ALA A 37 17.64 -33.34 -15.58
N ASN A 38 16.55 -33.63 -14.87
CA ASN A 38 15.64 -32.61 -14.35
C ASN A 38 16.37 -31.62 -13.44
N LYS A 39 17.10 -32.10 -12.42
CA LYS A 39 17.80 -31.20 -11.47
C LYS A 39 18.90 -30.35 -12.12
N ARG A 40 19.51 -30.82 -13.19
CA ARG A 40 20.55 -30.09 -13.93
C ARG A 40 19.97 -28.93 -14.75
N LEU A 41 18.69 -28.95 -15.02
CA LEU A 41 17.95 -27.84 -15.63
C LEU A 41 17.31 -26.96 -14.57
N SER A 42 16.43 -27.51 -13.73
CA SER A 42 15.64 -26.77 -12.78
C SER A 42 16.48 -25.99 -11.75
N VAL A 43 17.48 -26.63 -11.15
CA VAL A 43 18.28 -25.95 -10.12
C VAL A 43 19.11 -24.80 -10.68
N PRO A 44 19.95 -24.97 -11.72
CA PRO A 44 20.70 -23.86 -12.29
C PRO A 44 19.82 -22.73 -12.82
N GLU A 45 18.73 -23.05 -13.52
CA GLU A 45 17.83 -22.04 -14.08
C GLU A 45 17.13 -21.25 -12.99
N ALA A 46 16.70 -21.89 -11.90
CA ALA A 46 16.13 -21.20 -10.76
C ALA A 46 17.12 -20.21 -10.14
N PHE A 47 18.37 -20.62 -9.90
CA PHE A 47 19.41 -19.75 -9.36
C PHE A 47 19.73 -18.58 -10.29
N LEU A 48 19.89 -18.83 -11.59
CA LEU A 48 20.14 -17.77 -12.57
C LEU A 48 18.97 -16.78 -12.67
N ALA A 49 17.74 -17.28 -12.61
CA ALA A 49 16.56 -16.44 -12.63
C ALA A 49 16.45 -15.56 -11.36
N VAL A 50 16.73 -16.13 -10.18
CA VAL A 50 16.75 -15.37 -8.92
C VAL A 50 17.86 -14.34 -8.92
N ASP A 51 19.06 -14.66 -9.36
CA ASP A 51 20.17 -13.71 -9.48
C ASP A 51 19.81 -12.53 -10.40
N ALA A 52 19.20 -12.81 -11.56
CA ALA A 52 18.71 -11.77 -12.45
C ALA A 52 17.61 -10.91 -11.82
N ILE A 53 16.68 -11.51 -11.06
CA ILE A 53 15.65 -10.78 -10.30
C ILE A 53 16.31 -9.84 -9.31
N LEU A 54 17.24 -10.33 -8.48
CA LEU A 54 17.90 -9.53 -7.45
C LEU A 54 18.72 -8.39 -8.04
N SER A 55 19.43 -8.62 -9.13
CA SER A 55 20.19 -7.62 -9.85
C SER A 55 19.30 -6.49 -10.40
N ILE A 56 18.17 -6.86 -11.03
CA ILE A 56 17.20 -5.88 -11.54
C ILE A 56 16.53 -5.14 -10.38
N TYR A 57 16.16 -5.85 -9.31
CA TYR A 57 15.55 -5.28 -8.12
C TYR A 57 16.46 -4.22 -7.47
N ALA A 58 17.72 -4.56 -7.24
CA ALA A 58 18.70 -3.62 -6.68
C ALA A 58 18.85 -2.36 -7.57
N ASN A 59 18.87 -2.53 -8.89
CA ASN A 59 18.93 -1.41 -9.82
C ASN A 59 17.66 -0.53 -9.77
N VAL A 60 16.47 -1.12 -9.66
CA VAL A 60 15.21 -0.38 -9.55
C VAL A 60 15.13 0.34 -8.22
N ALA A 61 15.42 -0.37 -7.11
CA ALA A 61 15.36 0.19 -5.76
C ALA A 61 16.33 1.35 -5.57
N GLY A 62 17.56 1.19 -6.05
CA GLY A 62 18.59 2.26 -5.97
C GLY A 62 18.34 3.46 -6.88
N GLY A 63 17.45 3.28 -7.88
CA GLY A 63 17.07 4.34 -8.83
C GLY A 63 15.71 4.99 -8.58
N LEU A 64 15.08 4.72 -7.42
CA LEU A 64 13.81 5.34 -7.06
C LEU A 64 13.97 6.85 -6.84
N VAL A 65 13.07 7.61 -7.45
CA VAL A 65 12.97 9.07 -7.25
C VAL A 65 11.71 9.37 -6.47
N VAL A 66 11.88 10.02 -5.32
CA VAL A 66 10.77 10.44 -4.46
C VAL A 66 10.42 11.90 -4.75
N HIS A 67 9.20 12.15 -5.18
CA HIS A 67 8.69 13.49 -5.42
C HIS A 67 7.97 14.01 -4.16
N GLU A 68 8.74 14.45 -3.16
CA GLU A 68 8.25 14.85 -1.84
C GLU A 68 7.10 15.87 -1.91
N LYS A 69 7.19 16.87 -2.78
CA LYS A 69 6.14 17.89 -2.94
C LYS A 69 4.83 17.35 -3.51
N VAL A 70 4.91 16.32 -4.33
CA VAL A 70 3.71 15.64 -4.85
C VAL A 70 3.03 14.83 -3.73
N ILE A 71 3.84 14.12 -2.94
CA ILE A 71 3.35 13.36 -1.79
C ILE A 71 2.72 14.31 -0.77
N GLU A 72 3.41 15.40 -0.40
CA GLU A 72 2.91 16.41 0.53
C GLU A 72 1.56 16.97 0.07
N ARG A 73 1.41 17.27 -1.22
CA ARG A 73 0.14 17.74 -1.78
C ARG A 73 -0.97 16.71 -1.61
N HIS A 74 -0.73 15.45 -1.99
CA HIS A 74 -1.74 14.40 -1.85
C HIS A 74 -2.13 14.16 -0.38
N VAL A 75 -1.14 14.20 0.53
CA VAL A 75 -1.42 14.08 1.97
C VAL A 75 -2.31 15.22 2.46
N ARG A 76 -2.02 16.45 2.05
CA ARG A 76 -2.83 17.62 2.43
C ARG A 76 -4.25 17.59 1.88
N GLU A 77 -4.43 17.01 0.69
CA GLU A 77 -5.74 16.86 0.06
C GLU A 77 -6.62 15.83 0.79
N GLU A 78 -6.05 14.73 1.29
CA GLU A 78 -6.79 13.60 1.85
C GLU A 78 -6.81 13.58 3.39
N LEU A 79 -5.73 14.01 4.03
CA LEU A 79 -5.56 13.93 5.49
C LEU A 79 -6.71 14.59 6.29
N PRO A 80 -7.30 15.74 5.89
CA PRO A 80 -8.40 16.34 6.61
C PRO A 80 -9.61 15.39 6.76
N PHE A 81 -9.95 14.64 5.72
CA PHE A 81 -11.05 13.67 5.78
C PHE A 81 -10.68 12.47 6.67
N MET A 82 -9.45 11.98 6.58
CA MET A 82 -8.96 10.88 7.41
C MET A 82 -8.87 11.25 8.89
N ALA A 83 -8.54 12.50 9.20
CA ALA A 83 -8.40 13.00 10.58
C ALA A 83 -9.75 13.26 11.27
N SER A 84 -10.86 13.24 10.56
CA SER A 84 -12.20 13.58 11.09
C SER A 84 -12.60 12.77 12.32
N GLU A 85 -12.29 11.47 12.37
CA GLU A 85 -12.56 10.61 13.54
C GLU A 85 -11.69 11.00 14.75
N ASN A 86 -10.42 11.33 14.52
CA ASN A 86 -9.53 11.79 15.60
C ASN A 86 -10.01 13.11 16.21
N ILE A 87 -10.46 14.03 15.36
CA ILE A 87 -11.03 15.32 15.79
C ILE A 87 -12.32 15.08 16.60
N LEU A 88 -13.21 14.23 16.11
CA LEU A 88 -14.42 13.83 16.80
C LEU A 88 -14.11 13.28 18.19
N MET A 89 -13.19 12.34 18.27
CA MET A 89 -12.86 11.67 19.52
C MET A 89 -12.19 12.61 20.53
N ASP A 90 -11.36 13.55 20.07
CA ASP A 90 -10.79 14.57 20.97
C ASP A 90 -11.86 15.54 21.49
N ALA A 91 -12.78 15.97 20.64
CA ALA A 91 -13.89 16.82 21.04
C ALA A 91 -14.81 16.11 22.06
N VAL A 92 -15.09 14.82 21.89
CA VAL A 92 -15.86 14.01 22.85
C VAL A 92 -15.14 13.88 24.18
N LYS A 93 -13.83 13.65 24.20
CA LYS A 93 -13.02 13.61 25.44
C LYS A 93 -13.07 14.93 26.22
N ARG A 94 -13.28 16.04 25.52
CA ARG A 94 -13.43 17.38 26.10
C ARG A 94 -14.87 17.72 26.49
N GLY A 95 -15.78 16.74 26.45
CA GLY A 95 -17.16 16.85 26.95
C GLY A 95 -18.20 17.11 25.85
N GLY A 96 -17.83 17.06 24.57
CA GLY A 96 -18.77 17.20 23.46
C GLY A 96 -19.69 15.99 23.28
N ASN A 97 -20.90 16.23 22.77
CA ASN A 97 -21.87 15.18 22.45
C ASN A 97 -21.45 14.47 21.14
N ARG A 98 -21.13 13.19 21.23
CA ARG A 98 -20.65 12.40 20.08
C ARG A 98 -21.60 12.42 18.87
N GLN A 99 -22.91 12.32 19.12
CA GLN A 99 -23.89 12.24 18.03
C GLN A 99 -24.03 13.59 17.29
N GLU A 100 -24.07 14.67 18.02
CA GLU A 100 -24.16 16.02 17.47
C GLU A 100 -22.88 16.39 16.70
N LEU A 101 -21.72 16.12 17.28
CA LEU A 101 -20.42 16.39 16.65
C LEU A 101 -20.21 15.54 15.40
N HIS A 102 -20.62 14.26 15.42
CA HIS A 102 -20.55 13.41 14.24
C HIS A 102 -21.41 13.96 13.09
N GLU A 103 -22.65 14.37 13.38
CA GLU A 103 -23.51 14.96 12.36
C GLU A 103 -22.94 16.28 11.82
N ARG A 104 -22.34 17.11 12.67
CA ARG A 104 -21.66 18.34 12.21
C ARG A 104 -20.49 18.03 11.29
N ILE A 105 -19.60 17.10 11.66
CA ILE A 105 -18.47 16.65 10.80
C ILE A 105 -19.01 16.13 9.49
N ARG A 106 -20.09 15.34 9.49
CA ARG A 106 -20.69 14.80 8.26
C ARG A 106 -21.11 15.93 7.31
N VAL A 107 -21.79 16.94 7.82
CA VAL A 107 -22.24 18.10 7.02
C VAL A 107 -21.06 18.89 6.47
N LEU A 108 -20.08 19.22 7.32
CA LEU A 108 -18.88 19.97 6.92
C LEU A 108 -18.01 19.17 5.93
N SER A 109 -17.94 17.86 6.09
CA SER A 109 -17.22 16.99 5.16
C SER A 109 -17.89 16.94 3.77
N GLN A 110 -19.22 16.99 3.72
CA GLN A 110 -19.93 17.05 2.45
C GLN A 110 -19.70 18.40 1.76
N GLU A 111 -19.71 19.51 2.50
CA GLU A 111 -19.39 20.85 1.98
C GLU A 111 -17.96 20.91 1.43
N ALA A 112 -16.97 20.48 2.24
CA ALA A 112 -15.57 20.41 1.79
C ALA A 112 -15.41 19.49 0.58
N GLY A 113 -16.12 18.34 0.57
CA GLY A 113 -16.11 17.40 -0.55
C GLY A 113 -16.67 18.00 -1.84
N ALA A 114 -17.74 18.80 -1.76
CA ALA A 114 -18.29 19.51 -2.90
C ALA A 114 -17.31 20.58 -3.41
N ASN A 115 -16.66 21.33 -2.50
CA ASN A 115 -15.65 22.32 -2.88
C ASN A 115 -14.48 21.66 -3.67
N VAL A 116 -14.03 20.48 -3.23
CA VAL A 116 -12.95 19.74 -3.93
C VAL A 116 -13.45 19.16 -5.26
N LYS A 117 -14.60 18.47 -5.27
CA LYS A 117 -15.05 17.66 -6.42
C LYS A 117 -15.74 18.48 -7.50
N ASP A 118 -16.57 19.44 -7.07
CA ASP A 118 -17.39 20.21 -8.02
C ASP A 118 -16.73 21.52 -8.42
N CYS A 119 -15.94 22.12 -7.53
CA CYS A 119 -15.30 23.41 -7.76
C CYS A 119 -13.78 23.31 -8.00
N GLY A 120 -13.15 22.16 -7.78
CA GLY A 120 -11.69 21.96 -7.94
C GLY A 120 -10.86 22.78 -6.95
N LEU A 121 -11.43 23.14 -5.79
CA LEU A 121 -10.75 23.89 -4.74
C LEU A 121 -9.94 22.94 -3.81
N SER A 122 -9.06 23.53 -3.01
CA SER A 122 -8.35 22.79 -1.98
C SER A 122 -9.31 22.32 -0.88
N ASN A 123 -8.96 21.21 -0.22
CA ASN A 123 -9.71 20.69 0.92
C ASN A 123 -9.61 21.65 2.11
N ASN A 124 -10.72 22.23 2.51
CA ASN A 124 -10.85 23.21 3.58
C ASN A 124 -11.62 22.67 4.81
N LEU A 125 -11.70 21.34 4.97
CA LEU A 125 -12.46 20.72 6.06
C LEU A 125 -11.97 21.16 7.45
N ILE A 126 -10.65 21.27 7.64
CA ILE A 126 -10.09 21.68 8.94
C ILE A 126 -10.51 23.12 9.29
N GLU A 127 -10.48 24.02 8.31
CA GLU A 127 -10.90 25.40 8.46
C GLU A 127 -12.40 25.50 8.80
N LEU A 128 -13.23 24.69 8.12
CA LEU A 128 -14.67 24.62 8.40
C LEU A 128 -14.95 24.12 9.82
N ILE A 129 -14.25 23.05 10.25
CA ILE A 129 -14.39 22.53 11.63
C ILE A 129 -13.91 23.56 12.66
N ALA A 130 -12.78 24.22 12.40
CA ALA A 130 -12.24 25.24 13.32
C ALA A 130 -13.14 26.46 13.47
N ALA A 131 -13.91 26.82 12.43
CA ALA A 131 -14.86 27.91 12.44
C ALA A 131 -16.22 27.53 13.05
N ASP A 132 -16.52 26.23 13.19
CA ASP A 132 -17.82 25.78 13.71
C ASP A 132 -17.88 25.89 15.24
N PRO A 133 -18.89 26.60 15.81
CA PRO A 133 -19.04 26.76 17.26
C PRO A 133 -19.11 25.42 18.04
N ALA A 134 -19.60 24.35 17.41
CA ALA A 134 -19.69 23.04 18.04
C ALA A 134 -18.31 22.45 18.42
N PHE A 135 -17.22 22.94 17.81
CA PHE A 135 -15.85 22.50 18.07
C PHE A 135 -15.02 23.52 18.85
N SER A 136 -15.64 24.55 19.44
CA SER A 136 -14.94 25.60 20.22
C SER A 136 -14.10 25.07 21.37
N MET A 137 -14.40 23.86 21.89
CA MET A 137 -13.62 23.20 22.94
C MET A 137 -12.23 22.71 22.46
N LEU A 138 -11.99 22.62 21.15
CA LEU A 138 -10.69 22.21 20.60
C LEU A 138 -9.70 23.37 20.50
N SER A 139 -10.14 24.61 20.52
CA SER A 139 -9.32 25.82 20.34
C SER A 139 -8.54 26.28 21.57
N ARG A 140 -8.35 25.39 22.57
CA ARG A 140 -7.56 25.66 23.80
C ARG A 140 -6.37 24.74 23.97
#